data_fa6ce5d985988c392f8503d16d9d2bac
#
_entry.id   fa6ce5d985988c392f8503d16d9d2bac
#
_cell.length_a   1.000
_cell.length_b   1.000
_cell.length_c   1.000
_cell.angle_alpha   90.00
_cell.angle_beta   90.00
_cell.angle_gamma   90.00
#
_symmetry.space_group_name_H-M   'P 1'
#
loop_
_entity.id
_entity.type
_entity.pdbx_description
1 polymer ?
#
loop_
_entity_poly.entity_id
_entity_poly.type
_entity_poly.pdbx_seq_one_letter_code
_entity_poly.pdbx_strand_id
1 'polypeptide(L)'
;MNRRQLLMLLLFITVALALSTILLFALTEKPTNPQLARYTYSIVNAYPHDENAFTQGLAYENGSLYESTGLYGSSTLRRVKLETGETLQLYTLPYNYFGEGITILDEEIIQLTWNEHKGLIYDKQSFALLQEFNYSNEGWGITYDGNRLITSNGSSILTFLDPEIFEKIGQIEVHDTAPVTELNELEYVNGKIYANIWKKEKIAIIDPQTGQVEGWIELNGIRNLEKQGEERVLNGIAYDAEGDRLFVTGKQWLHLFEIKLVPLE
;
A
#
# COMPACT_ATOMS: atom_id res chain seq x y z
N MET A 1 -68.39 -13.60 -7.79
CA MET A 1 -67.13 -13.13 -8.44
C MET A 1 -67.23 -13.40 -9.91
N ASN A 2 -67.07 -12.35 -10.75
CA ASN A 2 -67.12 -12.55 -12.18
C ASN A 2 -65.76 -13.08 -12.72
N ARG A 3 -65.78 -13.64 -13.95
CA ARG A 3 -64.58 -14.27 -14.56
C ARG A 3 -63.35 -13.35 -14.61
N ARG A 4 -63.52 -12.03 -14.73
CA ARG A 4 -62.43 -11.05 -14.69
C ARG A 4 -61.82 -10.85 -13.31
N GLN A 5 -62.68 -10.84 -12.27
CA GLN A 5 -62.22 -10.77 -10.87
C GLN A 5 -61.45 -12.02 -10.45
N LEU A 6 -61.85 -13.19 -10.92
CA LEU A 6 -61.14 -14.44 -10.67
C LEU A 6 -59.77 -14.48 -11.36
N LEU A 7 -59.68 -14.01 -12.59
CA LEU A 7 -58.42 -13.90 -13.35
C LEU A 7 -57.45 -12.90 -12.70
N MET A 8 -57.92 -11.73 -12.22
CA MET A 8 -57.09 -10.78 -11.51
C MET A 8 -56.58 -11.33 -10.16
N LEU A 9 -57.41 -12.07 -9.42
CA LEU A 9 -56.99 -12.70 -8.17
C LEU A 9 -55.93 -13.76 -8.39
N LEU A 10 -56.10 -14.62 -9.41
CA LEU A 10 -55.10 -15.63 -9.78
C LEU A 10 -53.75 -14.99 -10.18
N LEU A 11 -53.79 -13.92 -10.99
CA LEU A 11 -52.61 -13.18 -11.38
C LEU A 11 -51.90 -12.54 -10.17
N PHE A 12 -52.65 -12.03 -9.21
CA PHE A 12 -52.10 -11.44 -8.00
C PHE A 12 -51.41 -12.50 -7.10
N ILE A 13 -52.04 -13.68 -6.99
CA ILE A 13 -51.48 -14.80 -6.23
C ILE A 13 -50.16 -15.33 -6.87
N THR A 14 -50.14 -15.46 -8.22
CA THR A 14 -48.92 -15.91 -8.91
C THR A 14 -47.77 -14.91 -8.84
N VAL A 15 -48.05 -13.61 -8.92
CA VAL A 15 -47.03 -12.56 -8.73
C VAL A 15 -46.52 -12.53 -7.28
N ALA A 16 -47.41 -12.66 -6.28
CA ALA A 16 -47.03 -12.71 -4.87
C ALA A 16 -46.18 -13.94 -4.55
N LEU A 17 -46.51 -15.10 -5.11
CA LEU A 17 -45.69 -16.33 -4.99
C LEU A 17 -44.34 -16.20 -5.68
N ALA A 18 -44.26 -15.60 -6.86
CA ALA A 18 -42.99 -15.34 -7.54
C ALA A 18 -42.09 -14.37 -6.78
N LEU A 19 -42.65 -13.29 -6.21
CA LEU A 19 -41.92 -12.35 -5.37
C LEU A 19 -41.44 -13.00 -4.06
N SER A 20 -42.24 -13.87 -3.44
CA SER A 20 -41.85 -14.58 -2.22
C SER A 20 -40.73 -15.60 -2.49
N THR A 21 -40.74 -16.28 -3.63
CA THR A 21 -39.66 -17.21 -4.01
C THR A 21 -38.34 -16.46 -4.33
N ILE A 22 -38.42 -15.30 -5.01
CA ILE A 22 -37.24 -14.46 -5.27
C ILE A 22 -36.65 -13.94 -3.95
N LEU A 23 -37.50 -13.48 -3.04
CA LEU A 23 -37.06 -13.00 -1.72
C LEU A 23 -36.45 -14.15 -0.88
N LEU A 24 -37.03 -15.34 -0.94
CA LEU A 24 -36.49 -16.52 -0.23
C LEU A 24 -35.12 -16.94 -0.82
N PHE A 25 -34.96 -16.88 -2.15
CA PHE A 25 -33.69 -17.18 -2.82
C PHE A 25 -32.61 -16.17 -2.42
N ALA A 26 -32.93 -14.86 -2.40
CA ALA A 26 -32.03 -13.79 -1.96
C ALA A 26 -31.61 -13.92 -0.47
N LEU A 27 -32.48 -14.50 0.38
CA LEU A 27 -32.19 -14.74 1.79
C LEU A 27 -31.41 -16.02 2.06
N THR A 28 -31.32 -16.94 1.09
CA THR A 28 -30.61 -18.23 1.23
C THR A 28 -29.19 -18.20 0.64
N GLU A 29 -28.83 -17.19 -0.14
CA GLU A 29 -27.44 -16.99 -0.48
C GLU A 29 -26.70 -16.58 0.80
N LYS A 30 -26.07 -17.55 1.46
CA LYS A 30 -25.01 -17.23 2.42
C LYS A 30 -24.02 -16.33 1.70
N PRO A 31 -23.64 -15.17 2.29
CA PRO A 31 -22.52 -14.43 1.76
C PRO A 31 -21.35 -15.41 1.68
N THR A 32 -20.94 -15.79 0.49
CA THR A 32 -19.68 -16.47 0.29
C THR A 32 -18.64 -15.47 0.77
N ASN A 33 -18.13 -15.71 1.97
CA ASN A 33 -16.96 -14.95 2.42
C ASN A 33 -15.89 -15.19 1.33
N PRO A 34 -15.51 -14.19 0.54
CA PRO A 34 -14.53 -14.42 -0.52
C PRO A 34 -13.34 -15.08 0.15
N GLN A 35 -12.96 -16.26 -0.34
CA GLN A 35 -11.82 -16.98 0.22
C GLN A 35 -10.63 -16.02 0.12
N LEU A 36 -10.02 -15.72 1.25
CA LEU A 36 -8.89 -14.81 1.37
C LEU A 36 -7.79 -15.26 0.40
N ALA A 37 -7.48 -14.43 -0.59
CA ALA A 37 -6.49 -14.78 -1.60
C ALA A 37 -5.10 -14.91 -0.93
N ARG A 38 -4.36 -15.93 -1.31
CA ARG A 38 -2.99 -16.12 -0.83
C ARG A 38 -2.05 -16.28 -2.01
N TYR A 39 -0.95 -15.58 -1.95
CA TYR A 39 0.06 -15.60 -2.98
C TYR A 39 1.42 -15.90 -2.37
N THR A 40 2.24 -16.61 -3.10
CA THR A 40 3.69 -16.59 -2.98
C THR A 40 4.27 -15.80 -4.13
N TYR A 41 5.57 -15.85 -4.35
CA TYR A 41 6.25 -15.07 -5.36
C TYR A 41 7.18 -15.91 -6.22
N SER A 42 7.47 -15.40 -7.40
CA SER A 42 8.64 -15.78 -8.19
C SER A 42 9.47 -14.54 -8.49
N ILE A 43 10.79 -14.63 -8.34
CA ILE A 43 11.69 -13.55 -8.69
C ILE A 43 11.84 -13.51 -10.21
N VAL A 44 11.57 -12.35 -10.80
CA VAL A 44 11.77 -12.07 -12.23
C VAL A 44 13.16 -11.52 -12.45
N ASN A 45 13.54 -10.51 -11.66
CA ASN A 45 14.85 -9.86 -11.67
C ASN A 45 15.30 -9.51 -10.26
N ALA A 46 16.59 -9.38 -10.07
CA ALA A 46 17.22 -8.83 -8.88
C ALA A 46 18.14 -7.68 -9.31
N TYR A 47 17.80 -6.47 -8.93
CA TYR A 47 18.56 -5.27 -9.24
C TYR A 47 19.47 -4.89 -8.07
N PRO A 48 20.63 -4.27 -8.33
CA PRO A 48 21.49 -3.78 -7.25
C PRO A 48 20.77 -2.73 -6.40
N HIS A 49 20.95 -2.81 -5.09
CA HIS A 49 20.42 -1.86 -4.12
C HIS A 49 21.50 -1.47 -3.10
N ASP A 50 21.46 -0.24 -2.60
CA ASP A 50 22.47 0.26 -1.67
C ASP A 50 22.31 -0.37 -0.27
N GLU A 51 23.28 -1.19 0.14
CA GLU A 51 23.29 -1.83 1.44
C GLU A 51 23.33 -0.88 2.65
N ASN A 52 23.53 0.41 2.42
CA ASN A 52 23.46 1.44 3.45
C ASN A 52 22.08 2.14 3.49
N ALA A 53 21.22 1.87 2.51
CA ALA A 53 19.88 2.43 2.47
C ALA A 53 18.99 1.77 3.53
N PHE A 54 18.66 2.51 4.58
CA PHE A 54 17.67 2.09 5.56
C PHE A 54 16.27 2.46 5.02
N THR A 55 15.81 1.68 4.03
CA THR A 55 14.62 1.97 3.23
C THR A 55 13.38 2.09 4.07
N GLN A 56 12.68 3.22 3.95
CA GLN A 56 11.43 3.52 4.64
C GLN A 56 10.28 3.82 3.69
N GLY A 57 10.57 4.22 2.46
CA GLY A 57 9.57 4.44 1.42
C GLY A 57 10.18 4.22 0.05
N LEU A 58 9.37 3.74 -0.86
CA LEU A 58 9.75 3.43 -2.23
C LEU A 58 8.64 3.83 -3.19
N ALA A 59 9.00 4.37 -4.35
CA ALA A 59 8.06 4.62 -5.44
C ALA A 59 8.78 4.44 -6.78
N TYR A 60 8.05 4.06 -7.83
CA TYR A 60 8.60 3.90 -9.18
C TYR A 60 7.89 4.82 -10.15
N GLU A 61 8.65 5.52 -10.98
CA GLU A 61 8.12 6.29 -12.10
C GLU A 61 9.15 6.38 -13.22
N ASN A 62 8.71 6.13 -14.46
CA ASN A 62 9.48 6.39 -15.68
C ASN A 62 10.92 5.84 -15.69
N GLY A 63 11.12 4.58 -15.25
CA GLY A 63 12.42 3.92 -15.23
C GLY A 63 13.32 4.27 -14.05
N SER A 64 12.85 5.12 -13.15
CA SER A 64 13.56 5.51 -11.92
C SER A 64 12.84 5.06 -10.67
N LEU A 65 13.59 4.68 -9.66
CA LEU A 65 13.10 4.53 -8.30
C LEU A 65 13.31 5.82 -7.52
N TYR A 66 12.33 6.19 -6.73
CA TYR A 66 12.46 7.20 -5.68
C TYR A 66 12.47 6.46 -4.35
N GLU A 67 13.41 6.78 -3.50
CA GLU A 67 13.62 6.08 -2.25
C GLU A 67 13.81 7.06 -1.10
N SER A 68 13.08 6.84 -0.02
CA SER A 68 13.27 7.48 1.27
C SER A 68 14.01 6.54 2.21
N THR A 69 15.04 7.05 2.87
CA THR A 69 15.78 6.30 3.88
C THR A 69 15.68 6.96 5.24
N GLY A 70 15.61 6.13 6.29
CA GLY A 70 15.63 6.57 7.67
C GLY A 70 17.03 6.68 8.26
N LEU A 71 17.09 6.85 9.56
CA LEU A 71 18.20 7.08 10.48
C LEU A 71 18.56 8.55 10.67
N TYR A 72 18.48 9.02 11.93
CA TYR A 72 18.85 10.39 12.29
C TYR A 72 20.27 10.71 11.83
N GLY A 73 20.43 11.88 11.20
CA GLY A 73 21.71 12.33 10.68
C GLY A 73 22.14 11.74 9.34
N SER A 74 21.38 10.75 8.81
CA SER A 74 21.68 10.09 7.52
C SER A 74 20.45 9.80 6.66
N SER A 75 19.27 10.28 7.06
CA SER A 75 18.05 10.17 6.28
C SER A 75 18.17 10.90 4.94
N THR A 76 17.65 10.29 3.87
CA THR A 76 17.76 10.85 2.52
C THR A 76 16.48 10.68 1.72
N LEU A 77 16.31 11.54 0.71
CA LEU A 77 15.46 11.31 -0.45
C LEU A 77 16.37 11.10 -1.66
N ARG A 78 16.13 10.04 -2.45
CA ARG A 78 16.97 9.63 -3.57
C ARG A 78 16.16 9.39 -4.82
N ARG A 79 16.75 9.67 -5.98
CA ARG A 79 16.35 9.11 -7.27
C ARG A 79 17.44 8.13 -7.71
N VAL A 80 17.04 6.89 -7.98
CA VAL A 80 17.94 5.77 -8.23
C VAL A 80 17.62 5.16 -9.59
N LYS A 81 18.65 4.85 -10.38
CA LYS A 81 18.50 4.13 -11.62
C LYS A 81 18.23 2.65 -11.34
N LEU A 82 17.07 2.15 -11.82
CA LEU A 82 16.63 0.79 -11.52
C LEU A 82 17.69 -0.28 -11.84
N GLU A 83 18.26 -0.25 -13.06
CA GLU A 83 19.11 -1.33 -13.55
C GLU A 83 20.47 -1.43 -12.85
N THR A 84 20.95 -0.33 -12.27
CA THR A 84 22.31 -0.25 -11.74
C THR A 84 22.40 0.03 -10.25
N GLY A 85 21.28 0.47 -9.63
CA GLY A 85 21.29 0.97 -8.23
C GLY A 85 22.04 2.30 -8.06
N GLU A 86 22.43 2.96 -9.16
CA GLU A 86 23.15 4.23 -9.14
C GLU A 86 22.24 5.35 -8.64
N THR A 87 22.68 6.08 -7.63
CA THR A 87 21.99 7.27 -7.14
C THR A 87 22.20 8.43 -8.12
N LEU A 88 21.15 8.78 -8.85
CA LEU A 88 21.16 9.87 -9.84
C LEU A 88 21.00 11.24 -9.19
N GLN A 89 20.29 11.30 -8.06
CA GLN A 89 20.02 12.51 -7.30
C GLN A 89 19.84 12.18 -5.83
N LEU A 90 20.31 13.06 -4.95
CA LEU A 90 20.29 12.86 -3.50
C LEU A 90 19.96 14.19 -2.82
N TYR A 91 19.05 14.13 -1.87
CA TYR A 91 18.82 15.14 -0.87
C TYR A 91 19.01 14.52 0.51
N THR A 92 19.84 15.13 1.35
CA THR A 92 20.04 14.71 2.74
C THR A 92 19.15 15.55 3.65
N LEU A 93 18.32 14.88 4.44
CA LEU A 93 17.43 15.56 5.39
C LEU A 93 18.22 16.24 6.52
N PRO A 94 17.65 17.26 7.16
CA PRO A 94 18.20 17.81 8.40
C PRO A 94 18.47 16.70 9.42
N TYR A 95 19.56 16.82 10.18
CA TYR A 95 20.06 15.73 11.05
C TYR A 95 19.07 15.26 12.11
N ASN A 96 18.11 16.09 12.46
CA ASN A 96 17.04 15.82 13.43
C ASN A 96 15.77 15.23 12.82
N TYR A 97 15.75 14.94 11.52
CA TYR A 97 14.64 14.29 10.85
C TYR A 97 14.97 12.83 10.54
N PHE A 98 14.03 11.96 10.86
CA PHE A 98 14.05 10.57 10.45
C PHE A 98 13.09 10.41 9.25
N GLY A 99 13.61 10.21 8.05
CA GLY A 99 12.81 10.03 6.84
C GLY A 99 12.05 8.70 6.87
N GLU A 100 10.80 8.75 6.44
CA GLU A 100 9.86 7.63 6.41
C GLU A 100 9.28 7.45 5.01
N GLY A 101 8.05 6.98 4.87
CA GLY A 101 7.40 6.70 3.59
C GLY A 101 7.41 7.87 2.62
N ILE A 102 7.38 7.55 1.32
CA ILE A 102 7.23 8.55 0.24
C ILE A 102 6.13 8.15 -0.72
N THR A 103 5.60 9.14 -1.42
CA THR A 103 4.76 8.94 -2.61
C THR A 103 4.99 10.05 -3.62
N ILE A 104 4.67 9.79 -4.88
CA ILE A 104 4.70 10.78 -5.96
C ILE A 104 3.29 11.31 -6.16
N LEU A 105 3.16 12.62 -6.21
CA LEU A 105 1.95 13.35 -6.54
C LEU A 105 2.26 14.34 -7.66
N ASP A 106 1.90 14.00 -8.89
CA ASP A 106 2.22 14.78 -10.09
C ASP A 106 3.72 15.13 -10.21
N GLU A 107 4.06 16.41 -10.09
CA GLU A 107 5.46 16.89 -10.14
C GLU A 107 6.08 17.05 -8.75
N GLU A 108 5.46 16.50 -7.72
CA GLU A 108 5.91 16.59 -6.34
C GLU A 108 6.21 15.21 -5.74
N ILE A 109 7.08 15.19 -4.74
CA ILE A 109 7.32 14.03 -3.87
C ILE A 109 6.94 14.44 -2.45
N ILE A 110 6.12 13.62 -1.82
CA ILE A 110 5.74 13.78 -0.43
C ILE A 110 6.50 12.75 0.40
N GLN A 111 7.26 13.20 1.40
CA GLN A 111 8.00 12.36 2.33
C GLN A 111 7.53 12.60 3.76
N LEU A 112 7.22 11.54 4.49
CA LEU A 112 6.92 11.60 5.90
C LEU A 112 8.20 11.60 6.75
N THR A 113 8.07 12.05 7.99
CA THR A 113 9.08 11.87 9.05
C THR A 113 8.49 11.04 10.19
N TRP A 114 9.30 10.39 11.00
CA TRP A 114 8.82 9.50 12.06
C TRP A 114 8.13 10.27 13.21
N ASN A 115 8.91 10.71 14.21
CA ASN A 115 8.40 11.37 15.42
C ASN A 115 8.35 12.90 15.30
N GLU A 116 8.87 13.46 14.24
CA GLU A 116 8.84 14.91 13.99
C GLU A 116 7.46 15.37 13.52
N HIS A 117 6.60 14.43 13.10
CA HIS A 117 5.24 14.69 12.64
C HIS A 117 5.18 15.71 11.49
N LYS A 118 6.20 15.67 10.63
CA LYS A 118 6.36 16.55 9.47
C LYS A 118 6.20 15.76 8.16
N GLY A 119 5.37 16.28 7.27
CA GLY A 119 5.40 15.91 5.87
C GLY A 119 6.19 16.97 5.09
N LEU A 120 7.09 16.49 4.24
CA LEU A 120 7.98 17.32 3.43
C LEU A 120 7.58 17.17 1.97
N ILE A 121 7.36 18.27 1.27
CA ILE A 121 6.94 18.30 -0.14
C ILE A 121 8.11 18.85 -0.95
N TYR A 122 8.54 18.07 -1.93
CA TYR A 122 9.66 18.43 -2.79
C TYR A 122 9.22 18.54 -4.24
N ASP A 123 9.83 19.47 -4.96
CA ASP A 123 9.83 19.42 -6.43
C ASP A 123 10.52 18.14 -6.91
N LYS A 124 9.82 17.33 -7.69
CA LYS A 124 10.29 16.00 -8.12
C LYS A 124 11.56 16.06 -8.97
N GLN A 125 11.74 17.13 -9.75
CA GLN A 125 12.88 17.26 -10.65
C GLN A 125 14.14 17.72 -9.92
N SER A 126 14.04 18.71 -9.03
CA SER A 126 15.18 19.34 -8.38
C SER A 126 15.45 18.86 -6.96
N PHE A 127 14.49 18.20 -6.31
CA PHE A 127 14.45 17.88 -4.88
C PHE A 127 14.50 19.14 -3.98
N ALA A 128 14.14 20.30 -4.54
CA ALA A 128 13.96 21.50 -3.72
C ALA A 128 12.76 21.31 -2.79
N LEU A 129 12.95 21.58 -1.50
CA LEU A 129 11.85 21.58 -0.53
C LEU A 129 10.92 22.76 -0.84
N LEU A 130 9.67 22.47 -1.15
CA LEU A 130 8.64 23.46 -1.51
C LEU A 130 7.83 23.86 -0.29
N GLN A 131 7.42 22.89 0.53
CA GLN A 131 6.50 23.10 1.64
C GLN A 131 6.69 22.01 2.71
N GLU A 132 6.27 22.33 3.93
CA GLU A 132 6.08 21.36 5.03
C GLU A 132 4.64 21.43 5.53
N PHE A 133 4.10 20.28 5.94
CA PHE A 133 2.84 20.19 6.67
C PHE A 133 3.02 19.39 7.96
N ASN A 134 2.01 19.44 8.85
CA ASN A 134 2.06 18.71 10.12
C ASN A 134 0.94 17.67 10.17
N TYR A 135 1.22 16.56 10.85
CA TYR A 135 0.22 15.54 11.19
C TYR A 135 0.39 15.06 12.63
N SER A 136 -0.62 14.37 13.19
CA SER A 136 -0.72 14.17 14.64
C SER A 136 -0.10 12.89 15.19
N ASN A 137 0.21 11.91 14.34
CA ASN A 137 0.73 10.60 14.75
C ASN A 137 2.14 10.39 14.21
N GLU A 138 2.78 9.27 14.54
CA GLU A 138 3.96 8.82 13.82
C GLU A 138 3.64 8.65 12.33
N GLY A 139 4.58 8.97 11.45
CA GLY A 139 4.48 8.68 10.03
C GLY A 139 5.33 7.45 9.71
N TRP A 140 4.75 6.43 9.05
CA TRP A 140 5.48 5.27 8.58
C TRP A 140 5.41 5.15 7.05
N GLY A 141 4.31 4.71 6.49
CA GLY A 141 4.11 4.64 5.05
C GLY A 141 3.16 5.69 4.52
N ILE A 142 3.26 6.00 3.24
CA ILE A 142 2.34 6.86 2.51
C ILE A 142 2.22 6.40 1.06
N THR A 143 1.01 6.42 0.53
CA THR A 143 0.74 6.22 -0.90
C THR A 143 -0.39 7.14 -1.37
N TYR A 144 -0.59 7.23 -2.69
CA TYR A 144 -1.64 8.05 -3.31
C TYR A 144 -2.56 7.17 -4.17
N ASP A 145 -3.87 7.22 -3.93
CA ASP A 145 -4.87 6.40 -4.65
C ASP A 145 -5.50 7.08 -5.86
N GLY A 146 -4.93 8.21 -6.29
CA GLY A 146 -5.47 9.06 -7.37
C GLY A 146 -6.48 10.10 -6.90
N ASN A 147 -6.85 10.10 -5.61
CA ASN A 147 -7.84 11.02 -5.04
C ASN A 147 -7.44 11.53 -3.65
N ARG A 148 -6.77 10.71 -2.85
CA ARG A 148 -6.36 11.03 -1.48
C ARG A 148 -5.04 10.37 -1.15
N LEU A 149 -4.31 10.97 -0.22
CA LEU A 149 -3.14 10.37 0.40
C LEU A 149 -3.59 9.39 1.49
N ILE A 150 -2.89 8.27 1.60
CA ILE A 150 -3.17 7.20 2.56
C ILE A 150 -1.91 6.97 3.38
N THR A 151 -1.99 7.10 4.70
CA THR A 151 -0.83 6.97 5.59
C THR A 151 -1.00 5.87 6.61
N SER A 152 0.09 5.22 6.98
CA SER A 152 0.20 4.25 8.07
C SER A 152 1.03 4.80 9.23
N ASN A 153 0.92 4.19 10.41
CA ASN A 153 1.66 4.53 11.62
C ASN A 153 1.92 3.32 12.53
N GLY A 154 1.94 2.12 11.97
CA GLY A 154 2.13 0.87 12.71
C GLY A 154 0.88 0.33 13.42
N SER A 155 -0.19 1.11 13.53
CA SER A 155 -1.48 0.61 14.04
C SER A 155 -2.26 -0.13 12.95
N SER A 156 -3.49 -0.57 13.27
CA SER A 156 -4.43 -1.10 12.29
C SER A 156 -5.18 -0.01 11.51
N ILE A 157 -4.91 1.27 11.78
CA ILE A 157 -5.62 2.38 11.17
C ILE A 157 -4.80 2.97 10.03
N LEU A 158 -5.38 3.04 8.83
CA LEU A 158 -4.91 3.87 7.75
C LEU A 158 -5.66 5.20 7.77
N THR A 159 -4.91 6.29 7.73
CA THR A 159 -5.46 7.66 7.73
C THR A 159 -5.48 8.22 6.31
N PHE A 160 -6.56 8.89 5.95
CA PHE A 160 -6.71 9.57 4.66
C PHE A 160 -6.48 11.07 4.83
N LEU A 161 -5.63 11.63 3.97
CA LEU A 161 -5.39 13.07 3.93
C LEU A 161 -5.85 13.62 2.57
N ASP A 162 -6.33 14.84 2.61
CA ASP A 162 -6.57 15.64 1.41
C ASP A 162 -5.22 15.97 0.73
N PRO A 163 -5.07 15.74 -0.57
CA PRO A 163 -3.78 15.92 -1.25
C PRO A 163 -3.40 17.39 -1.48
N GLU A 164 -4.31 18.35 -1.34
CA GLU A 164 -4.04 19.78 -1.55
C GLU A 164 -3.71 20.51 -0.24
N ILE A 165 -4.44 20.20 0.84
CA ILE A 165 -4.29 20.89 2.14
C ILE A 165 -3.66 20.01 3.23
N PHE A 166 -3.45 18.71 2.95
CA PHE A 166 -2.82 17.72 3.85
C PHE A 166 -3.52 17.52 5.19
N GLU A 167 -4.80 17.89 5.28
CA GLU A 167 -5.63 17.66 6.44
C GLU A 167 -6.29 16.28 6.39
N LYS A 168 -6.53 15.72 7.57
CA LYS A 168 -7.22 14.43 7.70
C LYS A 168 -8.67 14.54 7.24
N ILE A 169 -9.05 13.74 6.23
CA ILE A 169 -10.42 13.65 5.70
C ILE A 169 -11.13 12.35 6.08
N GLY A 170 -10.41 11.36 6.63
CA GLY A 170 -11.01 10.08 7.02
C GLY A 170 -10.00 9.08 7.54
N GLN A 171 -10.49 7.88 7.79
CA GLN A 171 -9.66 6.73 8.16
C GLN A 171 -10.42 5.43 7.95
N ILE A 172 -9.70 4.32 7.83
CA ILE A 172 -10.25 2.95 7.86
C ILE A 172 -9.46 2.11 8.86
N GLU A 173 -10.10 1.11 9.44
CA GLU A 173 -9.42 0.06 10.19
C GLU A 173 -9.14 -1.13 9.28
N VAL A 174 -7.88 -1.53 9.18
CA VAL A 174 -7.47 -2.71 8.43
C VAL A 174 -7.70 -3.96 9.26
N HIS A 175 -8.42 -4.90 8.69
CA HIS A 175 -8.77 -6.14 9.36
C HIS A 175 -8.82 -7.33 8.39
N ASP A 176 -8.50 -8.50 8.94
CA ASP A 176 -8.75 -9.81 8.37
C ASP A 176 -9.83 -10.48 9.26
N THR A 177 -9.52 -11.48 10.05
CA THR A 177 -10.37 -12.01 11.11
C THR A 177 -10.27 -11.20 12.40
N ALA A 178 -9.25 -10.36 12.51
CA ALA A 178 -8.98 -9.42 13.59
C ALA A 178 -8.27 -8.18 13.01
N PRO A 179 -8.14 -7.07 13.77
CA PRO A 179 -7.36 -5.92 13.33
C PRO A 179 -5.92 -6.31 12.95
N VAL A 180 -5.44 -5.81 11.82
CA VAL A 180 -4.08 -6.03 11.32
C VAL A 180 -3.23 -4.83 11.69
N THR A 181 -2.29 -5.04 12.59
CA THR A 181 -1.33 -4.02 13.07
C THR A 181 0.02 -4.14 12.36
N GLU A 182 0.95 -3.27 12.73
CA GLU A 182 2.30 -3.19 12.17
C GLU A 182 2.30 -2.82 10.68
N LEU A 183 1.24 -2.12 10.22
CA LEU A 183 1.18 -1.59 8.85
C LEU A 183 2.28 -0.56 8.66
N ASN A 184 3.15 -0.79 7.69
CA ASN A 184 4.32 0.03 7.46
C ASN A 184 4.29 0.66 6.07
N GLU A 185 5.28 0.42 5.26
CA GLU A 185 5.38 0.99 3.93
C GLU A 185 4.19 0.58 3.06
N LEU A 186 3.69 1.51 2.22
CA LEU A 186 2.45 1.39 1.47
C LEU A 186 2.67 1.69 0.00
N GLU A 187 2.00 0.90 -0.87
CA GLU A 187 1.90 1.17 -2.29
C GLU A 187 0.48 0.96 -2.81
N TYR A 188 0.02 1.79 -3.74
CA TYR A 188 -1.29 1.65 -4.37
C TYR A 188 -1.17 0.92 -5.71
N VAL A 189 -1.69 -0.30 -5.76
CA VAL A 189 -1.54 -1.23 -6.88
C VAL A 189 -2.91 -1.65 -7.40
N ASN A 190 -3.27 -1.26 -8.63
CA ASN A 190 -4.50 -1.72 -9.31
C ASN A 190 -5.76 -1.63 -8.45
N GLY A 191 -5.97 -0.50 -7.75
CA GLY A 191 -7.17 -0.28 -6.94
C GLY A 191 -7.11 -0.85 -5.53
N LYS A 192 -5.97 -1.37 -5.07
CA LYS A 192 -5.75 -1.93 -3.74
C LYS A 192 -4.56 -1.28 -3.07
N ILE A 193 -4.57 -1.26 -1.74
CA ILE A 193 -3.42 -0.85 -0.94
C ILE A 193 -2.61 -2.10 -0.63
N TYR A 194 -1.33 -2.08 -0.99
CA TYR A 194 -0.36 -3.08 -0.57
C TYR A 194 0.41 -2.50 0.62
N ALA A 195 0.49 -3.25 1.72
CA ALA A 195 1.13 -2.80 2.95
C ALA A 195 2.14 -3.81 3.47
N ASN A 196 3.38 -3.40 3.68
CA ASN A 196 4.34 -4.18 4.44
C ASN A 196 3.84 -4.34 5.89
N ILE A 197 4.01 -5.54 6.44
CA ILE A 197 3.81 -5.79 7.87
C ILE A 197 5.19 -5.80 8.54
N TRP A 198 5.45 -4.83 9.41
CA TRP A 198 6.77 -4.67 10.03
C TRP A 198 7.27 -5.94 10.70
N LYS A 199 8.54 -6.25 10.47
CA LYS A 199 9.23 -7.48 10.91
C LYS A 199 8.62 -8.79 10.41
N LYS A 200 7.75 -8.77 9.39
CA LYS A 200 7.22 -9.97 8.74
C LYS A 200 7.63 -10.00 7.26
N GLU A 201 7.82 -11.19 6.72
CA GLU A 201 8.08 -11.40 5.29
C GLU A 201 6.74 -11.55 4.55
N LYS A 202 5.85 -10.57 4.70
CA LYS A 202 4.56 -10.57 4.01
C LYS A 202 3.98 -9.17 3.79
N ILE A 203 3.11 -9.08 2.81
CA ILE A 203 2.39 -7.88 2.42
C ILE A 203 0.89 -8.17 2.48
N ALA A 204 0.12 -7.24 3.04
CA ALA A 204 -1.34 -7.27 3.00
C ALA A 204 -1.84 -6.60 1.72
N ILE A 205 -2.84 -7.21 1.05
CA ILE A 205 -3.62 -6.61 -0.03
C ILE A 205 -4.94 -6.15 0.57
N ILE A 206 -5.17 -4.84 0.61
CA ILE A 206 -6.24 -4.22 1.39
C ILE A 206 -7.21 -3.50 0.46
N ASP A 207 -8.49 -3.69 0.68
CA ASP A 207 -9.53 -2.90 0.03
C ASP A 207 -9.56 -1.47 0.63
N PRO A 208 -9.37 -0.41 -0.18
CA PRO A 208 -9.27 0.96 0.32
C PRO A 208 -10.60 1.57 0.76
N GLN A 209 -11.73 0.91 0.52
CA GLN A 209 -13.05 1.37 0.91
C GLN A 209 -13.48 0.80 2.27
N THR A 210 -13.12 -0.46 2.52
CA THR A 210 -13.60 -1.21 3.69
C THR A 210 -12.52 -1.46 4.73
N GLY A 211 -11.24 -1.46 4.35
CA GLY A 211 -10.13 -1.90 5.19
C GLY A 211 -10.00 -3.42 5.28
N GLN A 212 -10.86 -4.17 4.58
CA GLN A 212 -10.76 -5.63 4.55
C GLN A 212 -9.49 -6.06 3.84
N VAL A 213 -8.72 -6.96 4.46
CA VAL A 213 -7.64 -7.67 3.78
C VAL A 213 -8.27 -8.69 2.84
N GLU A 214 -8.05 -8.53 1.55
CA GLU A 214 -8.54 -9.44 0.51
C GLU A 214 -7.52 -10.50 0.13
N GLY A 215 -6.26 -10.27 0.47
CA GLY A 215 -5.20 -11.22 0.18
C GLY A 215 -3.92 -10.98 0.98
N TRP A 216 -3.09 -12.01 0.98
CA TRP A 216 -1.76 -11.98 1.56
C TRP A 216 -0.71 -12.40 0.53
N ILE A 217 0.40 -11.67 0.45
CA ILE A 217 1.59 -12.07 -0.30
C ILE A 217 2.60 -12.57 0.73
N GLU A 218 2.89 -13.87 0.68
CA GLU A 218 3.87 -14.53 1.55
C GLU A 218 5.23 -14.52 0.86
N LEU A 219 6.16 -13.71 1.36
CA LEU A 219 7.52 -13.55 0.82
C LEU A 219 8.55 -14.38 1.61
N ASN A 220 8.10 -15.47 2.22
CA ASN A 220 8.93 -16.33 3.05
C ASN A 220 10.20 -16.77 2.31
N GLY A 221 11.35 -16.51 2.92
CA GLY A 221 12.66 -16.89 2.39
C GLY A 221 13.33 -15.82 1.50
N ILE A 222 12.65 -14.74 1.11
CA ILE A 222 13.26 -13.66 0.32
C ILE A 222 14.42 -13.01 1.10
N ARG A 223 14.25 -12.84 2.41
CA ARG A 223 15.28 -12.31 3.31
C ARG A 223 16.53 -13.18 3.38
N ASN A 224 16.43 -14.49 3.13
CA ASN A 224 17.59 -15.38 3.12
C ASN A 224 18.57 -15.10 1.98
N LEU A 225 18.12 -14.36 0.96
CA LEU A 225 18.96 -13.90 -0.16
C LEU A 225 19.80 -12.67 0.23
N GLU A 226 19.56 -12.09 1.42
CA GLU A 226 20.14 -10.85 1.88
C GLU A 226 21.05 -11.06 3.09
N LYS A 227 21.87 -10.05 3.42
CA LYS A 227 22.64 -10.05 4.66
C LYS A 227 21.69 -10.06 5.85
N GLN A 228 21.94 -10.94 6.81
CA GLN A 228 21.11 -11.07 8.00
C GLN A 228 21.39 -9.95 9.01
N GLY A 229 20.36 -9.54 9.74
CA GLY A 229 20.45 -8.54 10.79
C GLY A 229 19.05 -8.24 11.35
N GLU A 230 18.93 -7.87 12.60
CA GLU A 230 17.64 -7.69 13.26
C GLU A 230 16.80 -6.61 12.56
N GLU A 231 17.41 -5.50 12.16
CA GLU A 231 16.76 -4.38 11.50
C GLU A 231 16.74 -4.49 9.96
N ARG A 232 17.38 -5.51 9.38
CA ARG A 232 17.39 -5.77 7.94
C ARG A 232 16.11 -6.50 7.51
N VAL A 233 14.99 -5.83 7.65
CA VAL A 233 13.65 -6.37 7.42
C VAL A 233 13.11 -5.94 6.06
N LEU A 234 12.18 -6.74 5.52
CA LEU A 234 11.39 -6.36 4.36
C LEU A 234 10.70 -5.02 4.61
N ASN A 235 10.93 -4.05 3.76
CA ASN A 235 10.27 -2.75 3.76
C ASN A 235 10.56 -2.00 2.45
N GLY A 236 9.53 -1.64 1.74
CA GLY A 236 9.58 -0.99 0.43
C GLY A 236 8.86 -1.82 -0.63
N ILE A 237 7.81 -1.23 -1.20
CA ILE A 237 7.02 -1.73 -2.31
C ILE A 237 6.97 -0.62 -3.35
N ALA A 238 7.21 -0.94 -4.62
CA ALA A 238 6.97 -0.01 -5.71
C ALA A 238 6.27 -0.72 -6.86
N TYR A 239 5.43 0.00 -7.58
CA TYR A 239 4.68 -0.55 -8.69
C TYR A 239 4.85 0.27 -9.96
N ASP A 240 5.25 -0.39 -11.03
CA ASP A 240 5.24 0.15 -12.38
C ASP A 240 3.92 -0.19 -13.06
N ALA A 241 3.01 0.76 -13.10
CA ALA A 241 1.67 0.57 -13.67
C ALA A 241 1.68 0.37 -15.19
N GLU A 242 2.68 0.90 -15.92
CA GLU A 242 2.78 0.72 -17.37
C GLU A 242 3.29 -0.67 -17.72
N GLY A 243 4.31 -1.16 -16.99
CA GLY A 243 4.93 -2.47 -17.20
C GLY A 243 4.27 -3.60 -16.44
N ASP A 244 3.30 -3.33 -15.55
CA ASP A 244 2.70 -4.28 -14.59
C ASP A 244 3.78 -5.03 -13.80
N ARG A 245 4.74 -4.26 -13.24
CA ARG A 245 5.88 -4.79 -12.50
C ARG A 245 5.82 -4.41 -11.04
N LEU A 246 5.94 -5.40 -10.17
CA LEU A 246 5.96 -5.21 -8.73
C LEU A 246 7.38 -5.38 -8.19
N PHE A 247 7.86 -4.39 -7.45
CA PHE A 247 9.17 -4.38 -6.84
C PHE A 247 9.07 -4.42 -5.33
N VAL A 248 9.98 -5.15 -4.69
CA VAL A 248 10.10 -5.21 -3.24
C VAL A 248 11.57 -5.17 -2.82
N THR A 249 11.85 -4.52 -1.70
CA THR A 249 13.17 -4.48 -1.09
C THR A 249 13.06 -4.50 0.44
N GLY A 250 14.15 -4.25 1.13
CA GLY A 250 14.19 -4.14 2.58
C GLY A 250 15.30 -3.22 3.07
N LYS A 251 15.22 -2.90 4.36
CA LYS A 251 16.19 -2.03 5.04
C LYS A 251 17.59 -2.61 4.92
N GLN A 252 18.50 -1.86 4.28
CA GLN A 252 19.89 -2.25 4.06
C GLN A 252 20.06 -3.58 3.30
N TRP A 253 19.15 -3.92 2.40
CA TRP A 253 19.29 -5.06 1.52
C TRP A 253 20.26 -4.74 0.36
N LEU A 254 20.81 -5.80 -0.24
CA LEU A 254 21.70 -5.70 -1.42
C LEU A 254 20.92 -5.64 -2.72
N HIS A 255 19.65 -6.07 -2.69
CA HIS A 255 18.84 -6.19 -3.90
C HIS A 255 17.47 -5.54 -3.73
N LEU A 256 17.01 -5.02 -4.84
CA LEU A 256 15.60 -4.77 -5.13
C LEU A 256 15.13 -5.91 -6.03
N PHE A 257 14.07 -6.59 -5.63
CA PHE A 257 13.53 -7.72 -6.38
C PHE A 257 12.31 -7.31 -7.18
N GLU A 258 12.31 -7.58 -8.49
CA GLU A 258 11.10 -7.61 -9.30
C GLU A 258 10.46 -8.98 -9.13
N ILE A 259 9.19 -9.00 -8.69
CA ILE A 259 8.49 -10.24 -8.39
C ILE A 259 7.19 -10.38 -9.19
N LYS A 260 6.78 -11.63 -9.43
CA LYS A 260 5.43 -11.98 -9.86
C LYS A 260 4.72 -12.74 -8.77
N LEU A 261 3.44 -12.41 -8.57
CA LEU A 261 2.58 -13.10 -7.64
C LEU A 261 2.17 -14.47 -8.21
N VAL A 262 2.32 -15.50 -7.40
CA VAL A 262 1.93 -16.88 -7.71
C VAL A 262 0.84 -17.28 -6.73
N PRO A 263 -0.39 -17.57 -7.19
CA PRO A 263 -1.47 -18.01 -6.30
C PRO A 263 -1.08 -19.26 -5.52
N LEU A 264 -1.42 -19.30 -4.25
CA LEU A 264 -1.37 -20.51 -3.41
C LEU A 264 -2.77 -21.15 -3.41
N GLU A 265 -2.82 -22.46 -3.71
CA GLU A 265 -4.05 -23.25 -3.72
C GLU A 265 -4.63 -23.43 -2.30
#